data_51c756dba0c6c42f7d5bc8c89be2ff33
#
_entry.id   51c756dba0c6c42f7d5bc8c89be2ff33
#
_cell.length_a   1.000
_cell.length_b   1.000
_cell.length_c   1.000
_cell.angle_alpha   90.00
_cell.angle_beta   90.00
_cell.angle_gamma   90.00
#
_symmetry.space_group_name_H-M   'P 1'
#
loop_
_entity.id
_entity.type
_entity.pdbx_description
1 polymer ?
#
loop_
_entity_poly.entity_id
_entity_poly.type
_entity_poly.pdbx_seq_one_letter_code
_entity_poly.pdbx_strand_id
1 'polypeptide(L)'
;MTVDLVIAGRRIRLCSREGVDILPDERFSAFTVPSVSPEKMFIDTVPGISADAEPGLIDTGLPYWTAAVMSDLAAGGEPCLLADPDLTVDVEFGPGEIPASAVKVFDAQLMEEVPGGIVNSGEPFWEIFSGEGITYARVFLRDPERTALLMMPHGEHRWQIRTGDSNVIDPLPYPLDGLLLYFLFSREGDIMIHGSGVSSHSRGWLFSGRSGSGKTTMARIFDRAGDRVIHDDRLVLRREGSRWVMHNTPVYRNDEPRSVQLDHIWLIRHGSANVSEPVAGAEAVAMILANCIQQNWDREAAARLAAAADDLAATVRVSRLSFLPDGGIRDYLRLRKEEGFSLAADAVTALLEEGKNITVTAGGYSMWPAIRPGDSVVIGPWSSGAAAAGQVVALRRDGGFVLHRVTRVM
;
A
#
# COMPACT_ATOMS: atom_id res chain seq x y z
N MET A 1 -24.97 16.79 5.83
CA MET A 1 -23.80 16.54 6.72
C MET A 1 -22.61 16.12 5.89
N THR A 2 -21.41 16.44 6.34
CA THR A 2 -20.17 16.05 5.61
C THR A 2 -19.19 15.45 6.61
N VAL A 3 -18.57 14.34 6.22
CA VAL A 3 -17.52 13.67 6.98
C VAL A 3 -16.33 13.46 6.06
N ASP A 4 -15.15 13.90 6.48
CA ASP A 4 -13.91 13.68 5.74
C ASP A 4 -13.11 12.57 6.42
N LEU A 5 -12.62 11.61 5.61
CA LEU A 5 -11.74 10.53 6.01
C LEU A 5 -10.39 10.71 5.32
N VAL A 6 -9.28 10.43 6.02
CA VAL A 6 -7.96 10.34 5.42
C VAL A 6 -7.43 8.92 5.62
N ILE A 7 -7.33 8.18 4.52
CA ILE A 7 -6.91 6.78 4.52
C ILE A 7 -5.76 6.62 3.52
N ALA A 8 -4.62 6.15 4.00
CA ALA A 8 -3.41 6.01 3.20
C ALA A 8 -3.04 7.30 2.42
N GLY A 9 -3.19 8.47 3.06
CA GLY A 9 -2.92 9.77 2.47
C GLY A 9 -3.91 10.22 1.39
N ARG A 10 -5.05 9.54 1.21
CA ARG A 10 -6.15 9.96 0.34
C ARG A 10 -7.30 10.53 1.16
N ARG A 11 -7.80 11.68 0.75
CA ARG A 11 -8.94 12.33 1.38
C ARG A 11 -10.23 11.93 0.68
N ILE A 12 -11.13 11.30 1.43
CA ILE A 12 -12.43 10.86 0.98
C ILE A 12 -13.48 11.70 1.70
N ARG A 13 -14.28 12.42 0.96
CA ARG A 13 -15.37 13.23 1.49
C ARG A 13 -16.71 12.52 1.31
N LEU A 14 -17.36 12.18 2.40
CA LEU A 14 -18.71 11.62 2.41
C LEU A 14 -19.70 12.77 2.62
N CYS A 15 -20.67 12.91 1.72
CA CYS A 15 -21.70 13.95 1.77
C CYS A 15 -23.08 13.32 1.85
N SER A 16 -23.90 13.73 2.80
CA SER A 16 -25.31 13.37 2.82
C SER A 16 -26.18 14.59 2.48
N ARG A 17 -27.38 14.33 1.95
CA ARG A 17 -28.38 15.36 1.76
C ARG A 17 -28.88 15.90 3.10
N GLU A 18 -29.55 17.09 3.07
CA GLU A 18 -30.12 17.70 4.24
C GLU A 18 -31.05 16.74 5.01
N GLY A 19 -30.87 16.70 6.32
CA GLY A 19 -31.70 15.89 7.23
C GLY A 19 -31.24 14.43 7.39
N VAL A 20 -30.09 14.06 6.81
CA VAL A 20 -29.51 12.72 6.96
C VAL A 20 -28.18 12.80 7.70
N ASP A 21 -28.08 12.12 8.83
CA ASP A 21 -26.82 11.99 9.55
C ASP A 21 -26.00 10.82 9.01
N ILE A 22 -24.72 11.07 8.74
CA ILE A 22 -23.75 10.05 8.40
C ILE A 22 -22.98 9.69 9.67
N LEU A 23 -22.99 8.42 10.03
CA LEU A 23 -22.25 7.89 11.15
C LEU A 23 -21.40 6.70 10.68
N PRO A 24 -20.16 6.93 10.22
CA PRO A 24 -19.24 5.84 9.91
C PRO A 24 -19.00 4.95 11.13
N ASP A 25 -18.82 3.65 10.90
CA ASP A 25 -18.48 2.68 11.94
C ASP A 25 -17.25 3.13 12.76
N GLU A 26 -17.16 2.71 14.02
CA GLU A 26 -16.09 3.08 14.96
C GLU A 26 -14.67 2.85 14.43
N ARG A 27 -14.47 1.86 13.52
CA ARG A 27 -13.17 1.60 12.90
C ARG A 27 -12.63 2.77 12.06
N PHE A 28 -13.49 3.70 11.64
CA PHE A 28 -13.09 4.92 10.92
C PHE A 28 -12.79 6.10 11.83
N SER A 29 -13.04 5.99 13.14
CA SER A 29 -12.95 7.14 14.07
C SER A 29 -11.59 7.83 14.03
N ALA A 30 -10.50 7.09 14.07
CA ALA A 30 -9.14 7.64 14.00
C ALA A 30 -8.74 8.15 12.61
N PHE A 31 -9.47 7.77 11.56
CA PHE A 31 -9.28 8.22 10.19
C PHE A 31 -10.15 9.40 9.81
N THR A 32 -11.10 9.76 10.68
CA THR A 32 -11.99 10.92 10.49
C THR A 32 -11.24 12.20 10.84
N VAL A 33 -11.34 13.19 9.96
CA VAL A 33 -10.76 14.51 10.18
C VAL A 33 -11.84 15.56 10.29
N PRO A 34 -11.65 16.61 11.10
CA PRO A 34 -12.64 17.68 11.22
C PRO A 34 -12.86 18.35 9.86
N SER A 35 -14.12 18.55 9.49
CA SER A 35 -14.49 19.41 8.34
C SER A 35 -14.34 20.87 8.75
N VAL A 36 -13.09 21.38 8.81
CA VAL A 36 -12.79 22.76 9.23
C VAL A 36 -12.33 23.54 8.02
N SER A 37 -12.81 24.79 7.89
CA SER A 37 -12.24 25.70 6.91
C SER A 37 -10.78 26.01 7.24
N PRO A 38 -9.90 26.17 6.23
CA PRO A 38 -8.46 26.42 6.41
C PRO A 38 -8.16 27.55 7.41
N GLU A 39 -8.98 28.59 7.41
CA GLU A 39 -8.82 29.77 8.24
C GLU A 39 -9.01 29.50 9.75
N LYS A 40 -9.87 28.55 10.12
CA LYS A 40 -10.11 28.17 11.52
C LYS A 40 -9.09 27.17 12.06
N MET A 41 -8.45 26.40 11.19
CA MET A 41 -7.51 25.37 11.58
C MET A 41 -6.20 25.93 12.16
N PHE A 42 -5.79 27.11 11.70
CA PHE A 42 -4.55 27.77 12.16
C PHE A 42 -4.70 28.52 13.48
N ILE A 43 -5.89 28.95 13.85
CA ILE A 43 -6.07 29.87 15.00
C ILE A 43 -6.24 29.12 16.33
N ASP A 44 -6.83 27.92 16.33
CA ASP A 44 -7.22 27.25 17.58
C ASP A 44 -6.29 26.09 18.02
N THR A 45 -5.31 25.66 17.19
CA THR A 45 -4.64 24.36 17.43
C THR A 45 -3.17 24.43 17.84
N VAL A 46 -2.49 25.58 17.81
CA VAL A 46 -1.06 25.61 18.11
C VAL A 46 -0.63 26.82 18.95
N PRO A 47 -0.69 26.75 20.29
CA PRO A 47 0.08 27.68 21.11
C PRO A 47 1.55 27.20 21.18
N GLY A 48 2.45 27.86 20.44
CA GLY A 48 3.87 27.88 20.77
C GLY A 48 4.79 26.90 20.05
N ILE A 49 4.55 26.53 18.79
CA ILE A 49 5.55 25.77 18.01
C ILE A 49 6.44 26.74 17.24
N SER A 50 7.76 26.69 17.50
CA SER A 50 8.80 27.38 16.72
C SER A 50 9.16 26.58 15.49
N ALA A 51 9.51 27.26 14.39
CA ALA A 51 9.84 26.69 13.09
C ALA A 51 11.13 25.83 13.05
N ASP A 52 11.81 25.65 14.18
CA ASP A 52 13.13 25.01 14.26
C ASP A 52 13.12 23.61 14.92
N ALA A 53 11.95 22.95 15.03
CA ALA A 53 11.87 21.61 15.62
C ALA A 53 12.33 20.54 14.60
N GLU A 54 13.40 19.81 14.91
CA GLU A 54 13.83 18.62 14.15
C GLU A 54 12.73 17.56 14.11
N PRO A 55 12.59 16.77 13.00
CA PRO A 55 11.60 15.71 12.88
C PRO A 55 12.01 14.47 13.69
N GLY A 56 11.95 14.58 15.01
CA GLY A 56 12.05 13.47 15.96
C GLY A 56 10.68 13.14 16.50
N LEU A 57 10.41 11.83 16.70
CA LEU A 57 9.17 11.28 17.29
C LEU A 57 8.62 12.18 18.40
N ILE A 58 7.60 12.96 18.08
CA ILE A 58 6.88 13.72 19.08
C ILE A 58 5.58 12.94 19.34
N ASP A 59 5.56 12.18 20.42
CA ASP A 59 4.32 11.71 21.05
C ASP A 59 3.66 12.92 21.71
N THR A 60 2.98 13.74 20.91
CA THR A 60 2.39 15.01 21.37
C THR A 60 0.96 14.83 21.88
N GLY A 61 0.38 13.61 21.82
CA GLY A 61 -1.03 13.41 22.08
C GLY A 61 -1.97 14.16 21.11
N LEU A 62 -1.41 14.75 20.05
CA LEU A 62 -2.18 15.42 19.00
C LEU A 62 -2.78 14.40 18.03
N PRO A 63 -3.94 14.68 17.44
CA PRO A 63 -4.54 13.81 16.43
C PRO A 63 -3.59 13.54 15.26
N TYR A 64 -3.61 12.34 14.70
CA TYR A 64 -2.76 11.91 13.57
C TYR A 64 -2.76 12.90 12.39
N TRP A 65 -3.90 13.49 12.07
CA TRP A 65 -4.02 14.48 10.99
C TRP A 65 -3.16 15.73 11.21
N THR A 66 -2.89 16.11 12.46
CA THR A 66 -2.01 17.24 12.78
C THR A 66 -0.57 16.93 12.38
N ALA A 67 -0.09 15.70 12.63
CA ALA A 67 1.23 15.25 12.23
C ALA A 67 1.35 15.15 10.69
N ALA A 68 0.31 14.70 10.00
CA ALA A 68 0.26 14.65 8.54
C ALA A 68 0.34 16.07 7.93
N VAL A 69 -0.45 17.02 8.44
CA VAL A 69 -0.40 18.44 8.01
C VAL A 69 0.98 19.04 8.23
N MET A 70 1.60 18.77 9.37
CA MET A 70 2.95 19.30 9.67
C MET A 70 4.01 18.68 8.78
N SER A 71 3.88 17.40 8.45
CA SER A 71 4.78 16.70 7.53
C SER A 71 4.71 17.26 6.11
N ASP A 72 3.49 17.52 5.61
CA ASP A 72 3.27 18.09 4.28
C ASP A 72 3.82 19.52 4.19
N LEU A 73 3.59 20.34 5.23
CA LEU A 73 4.13 21.69 5.33
C LEU A 73 5.67 21.70 5.40
N ALA A 74 6.28 20.79 6.16
CA ALA A 74 7.73 20.65 6.24
C ALA A 74 8.35 20.20 4.91
N ALA A 75 7.60 19.46 4.09
CA ALA A 75 8.00 19.07 2.75
C ALA A 75 7.78 20.16 1.68
N GLY A 76 7.25 21.34 2.06
CA GLY A 76 6.94 22.43 1.14
C GLY A 76 5.72 22.18 0.26
N GLY A 77 4.88 21.22 0.63
CA GLY A 77 3.63 20.88 -0.05
C GLY A 77 2.40 21.57 0.59
N GLU A 78 1.30 21.64 -0.15
CA GLU A 78 0.00 21.95 0.45
C GLU A 78 -0.46 20.77 1.29
N PRO A 79 -0.88 20.99 2.56
CA PRO A 79 -1.41 19.91 3.38
C PRO A 79 -2.60 19.23 2.70
N CYS A 80 -2.65 17.91 2.71
CA CYS A 80 -3.73 17.14 2.05
C CYS A 80 -5.13 17.52 2.54
N LEU A 81 -5.24 18.12 3.73
CA LEU A 81 -6.49 18.63 4.29
C LEU A 81 -6.97 19.96 3.70
N LEU A 82 -6.08 20.70 3.02
CA LEU A 82 -6.41 21.98 2.36
C LEU A 82 -6.73 21.79 0.87
N ALA A 83 -6.23 20.70 0.27
CA ALA A 83 -6.55 20.36 -1.11
C ALA A 83 -8.01 19.89 -1.26
N ASP A 84 -8.52 19.88 -2.48
CA ASP A 84 -9.78 19.23 -2.80
C ASP A 84 -9.71 17.73 -2.45
N PRO A 85 -10.82 17.09 -2.05
CA PRO A 85 -10.81 15.67 -1.75
C PRO A 85 -10.47 14.84 -2.99
N ASP A 86 -9.68 13.79 -2.82
CA ASP A 86 -9.36 12.83 -3.89
C ASP A 86 -10.63 12.13 -4.40
N LEU A 87 -11.61 11.97 -3.51
CA LEU A 87 -12.92 11.39 -3.82
C LEU A 87 -14.02 12.07 -3.02
N THR A 88 -15.09 12.47 -3.67
CA THR A 88 -16.36 12.85 -3.04
C THR A 88 -17.37 11.72 -3.23
N VAL A 89 -18.06 11.34 -2.17
CA VAL A 89 -19.09 10.30 -2.20
C VAL A 89 -20.40 10.86 -1.69
N ASP A 90 -21.41 10.92 -2.54
CA ASP A 90 -22.76 11.28 -2.16
C ASP A 90 -23.46 10.06 -1.54
N VAL A 91 -23.93 10.20 -0.32
CA VAL A 91 -24.60 9.12 0.42
C VAL A 91 -26.10 9.38 0.43
N GLU A 92 -26.85 8.42 -0.08
CA GLU A 92 -28.32 8.47 -0.18
C GLU A 92 -28.96 7.22 0.42
N PHE A 93 -30.19 7.38 0.86
CA PHE A 93 -31.00 6.26 1.38
C PHE A 93 -31.70 5.47 0.30
N GLY A 94 -32.01 4.24 0.66
CA GLY A 94 -32.83 3.32 -0.11
C GLY A 94 -32.03 2.38 -1.00
N PRO A 95 -32.71 1.39 -1.56
CA PRO A 95 -32.10 0.45 -2.50
C PRO A 95 -31.69 1.23 -3.75
N GLY A 96 -30.45 1.00 -4.17
CA GLY A 96 -29.98 1.50 -5.46
C GLY A 96 -30.49 0.62 -6.59
N GLU A 97 -30.87 1.23 -7.71
CA GLU A 97 -31.26 0.51 -8.91
C GLU A 97 -30.06 0.41 -9.87
N ILE A 98 -29.83 -0.78 -10.40
CA ILE A 98 -28.87 -1.02 -11.46
C ILE A 98 -29.68 -1.04 -12.77
N PRO A 99 -29.33 -0.21 -13.77
CA PRO A 99 -30.04 -0.20 -15.05
C PRO A 99 -30.07 -1.59 -15.68
N ALA A 100 -31.19 -1.93 -16.33
CA ALA A 100 -31.32 -3.22 -17.02
C ALA A 100 -30.32 -3.39 -18.19
N SER A 101 -29.76 -2.28 -18.71
CA SER A 101 -28.69 -2.26 -19.71
C SER A 101 -27.31 -2.61 -19.15
N ALA A 102 -27.11 -2.55 -17.85
CA ALA A 102 -25.83 -2.89 -17.22
C ALA A 102 -25.61 -4.40 -17.19
N VAL A 103 -24.42 -4.82 -17.55
CA VAL A 103 -24.01 -6.23 -17.62
C VAL A 103 -23.28 -6.63 -16.37
N LYS A 104 -23.67 -7.75 -15.75
CA LYS A 104 -22.91 -8.33 -14.64
C LYS A 104 -21.57 -8.87 -15.15
N VAL A 105 -20.47 -8.34 -14.60
CA VAL A 105 -19.10 -8.69 -15.01
C VAL A 105 -18.40 -9.56 -13.98
N PHE A 106 -18.88 -9.55 -12.74
CA PHE A 106 -18.33 -10.38 -11.66
C PHE A 106 -19.36 -10.61 -10.57
N ASP A 107 -19.24 -11.75 -9.87
CA ASP A 107 -19.91 -12.01 -8.61
C ASP A 107 -18.97 -12.79 -7.66
N ALA A 108 -19.07 -12.48 -6.38
CA ALA A 108 -18.42 -13.20 -5.30
C ALA A 108 -19.48 -13.81 -4.39
N GLN A 109 -19.19 -15.01 -3.93
CA GLN A 109 -20.03 -15.73 -2.96
C GLN A 109 -19.39 -15.66 -1.57
N LEU A 110 -20.21 -15.69 -0.55
CA LEU A 110 -19.78 -15.70 0.83
C LEU A 110 -19.02 -17.00 1.13
N MET A 111 -17.84 -16.85 1.71
CA MET A 111 -17.03 -17.97 2.19
C MET A 111 -17.21 -18.13 3.68
N GLU A 112 -17.57 -19.31 4.13
CA GLU A 112 -17.79 -19.64 5.54
C GLU A 112 -16.69 -20.55 6.08
N GLU A 113 -16.22 -20.24 7.27
CA GLU A 113 -15.29 -21.10 7.99
C GLU A 113 -16.09 -22.18 8.76
N VAL A 114 -15.86 -23.43 8.40
CA VAL A 114 -16.47 -24.59 9.03
C VAL A 114 -15.42 -25.52 9.63
N PRO A 115 -15.75 -26.38 10.58
CA PRO A 115 -14.82 -27.41 11.05
C PRO A 115 -14.33 -28.25 9.86
N GLY A 116 -13.04 -28.10 9.54
CA GLY A 116 -12.41 -28.80 8.40
C GLY A 116 -12.00 -27.91 7.23
N GLY A 117 -12.29 -26.60 7.26
CA GLY A 117 -11.82 -25.65 6.26
C GLY A 117 -12.81 -24.53 5.94
N ILE A 118 -12.55 -23.85 4.83
CA ILE A 118 -13.42 -22.79 4.32
C ILE A 118 -14.26 -23.37 3.19
N VAL A 119 -15.57 -23.17 3.26
CA VAL A 119 -16.54 -23.61 2.24
C VAL A 119 -17.25 -22.41 1.63
N ASN A 120 -17.70 -22.57 0.40
CA ASN A 120 -18.58 -21.62 -0.25
C ASN A 120 -20.00 -21.85 0.23
N SER A 121 -20.64 -20.83 0.84
CA SER A 121 -22.02 -20.92 1.31
C SER A 121 -23.04 -20.97 0.18
N GLY A 122 -22.66 -20.54 -1.03
CA GLY A 122 -23.57 -20.33 -2.16
C GLY A 122 -24.35 -19.01 -2.07
N GLU A 123 -24.23 -18.26 -0.98
CA GLU A 123 -24.86 -16.95 -0.82
C GLU A 123 -24.07 -15.85 -1.52
N PRO A 124 -24.75 -14.87 -2.18
CA PRO A 124 -24.06 -13.76 -2.81
C PRO A 124 -23.42 -12.86 -1.74
N PHE A 125 -22.20 -12.40 -2.01
CA PHE A 125 -21.48 -11.49 -1.13
C PHE A 125 -21.36 -10.09 -1.76
N TRP A 126 -20.92 -10.01 -3.02
CA TRP A 126 -21.03 -8.79 -3.84
C TRP A 126 -21.10 -9.15 -5.32
N GLU A 127 -21.65 -8.22 -6.09
CA GLU A 127 -21.75 -8.29 -7.54
C GLU A 127 -21.25 -7.00 -8.16
N ILE A 128 -20.59 -7.09 -9.31
CA ILE A 128 -20.16 -5.94 -10.09
C ILE A 128 -20.86 -5.95 -11.44
N PHE A 129 -21.38 -4.78 -11.80
CA PHE A 129 -21.99 -4.54 -13.11
C PHE A 129 -21.28 -3.37 -13.78
N SER A 130 -21.27 -3.38 -15.11
CA SER A 130 -20.75 -2.30 -15.95
C SER A 130 -21.75 -1.92 -17.01
N GLY A 131 -21.99 -0.63 -17.18
CA GLY A 131 -22.90 -0.12 -18.20
C GLY A 131 -22.92 1.41 -18.23
N GLU A 132 -23.05 1.99 -19.43
CA GLU A 132 -23.20 3.44 -19.66
C GLU A 132 -22.09 4.30 -19.03
N GLY A 133 -20.85 3.80 -18.99
CA GLY A 133 -19.73 4.51 -18.39
C GLY A 133 -19.72 4.51 -16.85
N ILE A 134 -20.50 3.65 -16.22
CA ILE A 134 -20.58 3.53 -14.76
C ILE A 134 -20.27 2.08 -14.38
N THR A 135 -19.46 1.91 -13.32
CA THR A 135 -19.30 0.63 -12.62
C THR A 135 -20.19 0.66 -11.38
N TYR A 136 -20.98 -0.39 -11.19
CA TYR A 136 -21.86 -0.58 -10.06
C TYR A 136 -21.34 -1.73 -9.21
N ALA A 137 -21.17 -1.52 -7.91
CA ALA A 137 -20.84 -2.57 -6.95
C ALA A 137 -22.01 -2.73 -5.97
N ARG A 138 -22.74 -3.83 -6.08
CA ARG A 138 -23.78 -4.22 -5.13
C ARG A 138 -23.17 -5.14 -4.09
N VAL A 139 -23.36 -4.82 -2.84
CA VAL A 139 -22.96 -5.68 -1.72
C VAL A 139 -24.19 -6.17 -0.98
N PHE A 140 -24.11 -7.41 -0.50
CA PHE A 140 -25.14 -8.02 0.33
C PHE A 140 -24.68 -7.93 1.77
N LEU A 141 -25.47 -7.26 2.62
CA LEU A 141 -25.14 -7.08 4.02
C LEU A 141 -25.49 -8.37 4.79
N ARG A 142 -25.12 -8.43 6.06
CA ARG A 142 -25.43 -9.62 6.90
C ARG A 142 -26.91 -10.04 6.91
N ASP A 143 -27.79 -9.09 6.70
CA ASP A 143 -29.20 -9.35 6.40
C ASP A 143 -29.31 -9.43 4.86
N PRO A 144 -29.62 -10.61 4.28
CA PRO A 144 -29.62 -10.81 2.82
C PRO A 144 -30.66 -9.93 2.07
N GLU A 145 -31.69 -9.45 2.76
CA GLU A 145 -32.66 -8.50 2.19
C GLU A 145 -32.11 -7.08 2.09
N ARG A 146 -31.02 -6.80 2.79
CA ARG A 146 -30.38 -5.47 2.82
C ARG A 146 -29.16 -5.43 1.92
N THR A 147 -29.19 -4.53 0.96
CA THR A 147 -28.07 -4.30 0.06
C THR A 147 -27.57 -2.87 0.16
N ALA A 148 -26.31 -2.67 -0.19
CA ALA A 148 -25.76 -1.34 -0.48
C ALA A 148 -25.23 -1.34 -1.91
N LEU A 149 -25.34 -0.19 -2.58
CA LEU A 149 -24.90 0.00 -3.96
C LEU A 149 -23.92 1.17 -4.03
N LEU A 150 -22.74 0.91 -4.53
CA LEU A 150 -21.74 1.92 -4.89
C LEU A 150 -21.81 2.13 -6.42
N MET A 151 -21.94 3.38 -6.85
CA MET A 151 -21.97 3.78 -8.25
C MET A 151 -20.75 4.64 -8.54
N MET A 152 -19.96 4.24 -9.52
CA MET A 152 -18.64 4.80 -9.85
C MET A 152 -18.60 5.22 -11.32
N PRO A 153 -18.96 6.46 -11.68
CA PRO A 153 -18.79 6.96 -13.03
C PRO A 153 -17.31 6.94 -13.43
N HIS A 154 -17.05 6.52 -14.67
CA HIS A 154 -15.69 6.41 -15.18
C HIS A 154 -15.05 7.79 -15.35
N GLY A 155 -13.82 7.94 -14.88
CA GLY A 155 -13.08 9.20 -15.00
C GLY A 155 -13.49 10.30 -14.01
N GLU A 156 -14.51 10.08 -13.18
CA GLU A 156 -14.99 11.05 -12.21
C GLU A 156 -14.47 10.78 -10.79
N HIS A 157 -14.25 11.85 -10.02
CA HIS A 157 -13.86 11.82 -8.62
C HIS A 157 -15.09 12.07 -7.69
N ARG A 158 -16.28 11.82 -8.23
CA ARG A 158 -17.53 11.90 -7.48
C ARG A 158 -18.35 10.63 -7.71
N TRP A 159 -18.53 9.87 -6.62
CA TRP A 159 -19.26 8.61 -6.62
C TRP A 159 -20.52 8.72 -5.78
N GLN A 160 -21.37 7.72 -5.85
CA GLN A 160 -22.59 7.68 -5.06
C GLN A 160 -22.72 6.35 -4.32
N ILE A 161 -23.17 6.40 -3.08
CA ILE A 161 -23.57 5.24 -2.28
C ILE A 161 -25.06 5.34 -1.99
N ARG A 162 -25.77 4.22 -2.17
CA ARG A 162 -27.14 4.02 -1.70
C ARG A 162 -27.19 2.85 -0.74
N THR A 163 -27.66 3.09 0.49
CA THR A 163 -27.74 2.05 1.51
C THR A 163 -28.75 2.42 2.59
N GLY A 164 -29.33 1.42 3.27
CA GLY A 164 -30.21 1.59 4.40
C GLY A 164 -31.54 2.28 4.10
N ASP A 165 -32.34 2.40 5.14
CA ASP A 165 -33.68 3.01 5.15
C ASP A 165 -33.95 3.82 6.43
N SER A 166 -32.92 4.12 7.22
CA SER A 166 -33.01 4.89 8.46
C SER A 166 -32.36 6.26 8.30
N ASN A 167 -32.67 7.18 9.23
CA ASN A 167 -32.13 8.54 9.23
C ASN A 167 -30.68 8.62 9.75
N VAL A 168 -30.15 7.54 10.31
CA VAL A 168 -28.75 7.42 10.73
C VAL A 168 -28.17 6.24 10.00
N ILE A 169 -27.07 6.45 9.30
CA ILE A 169 -26.55 5.48 8.37
C ILE A 169 -25.03 5.34 8.50
N ASP A 170 -24.55 4.10 8.58
CA ASP A 170 -23.16 3.79 8.27
C ASP A 170 -22.98 3.85 6.75
N PRO A 171 -22.23 4.83 6.23
CA PRO A 171 -22.06 4.99 4.79
C PRO A 171 -21.15 3.91 4.18
N LEU A 172 -20.39 3.20 4.98
CA LEU A 172 -19.38 2.25 4.55
C LEU A 172 -19.51 0.88 5.25
N PRO A 173 -20.71 0.25 5.17
CA PRO A 173 -20.89 -1.07 5.79
C PRO A 173 -20.00 -2.10 5.10
N TYR A 174 -19.46 -3.06 5.88
CA TYR A 174 -18.70 -4.18 5.30
C TYR A 174 -19.57 -5.06 4.39
N PRO A 175 -19.14 -5.43 3.16
CA PRO A 175 -17.79 -5.25 2.58
C PRO A 175 -17.64 -4.01 1.67
N LEU A 176 -18.59 -3.08 1.65
CA LEU A 176 -18.60 -1.91 0.78
C LEU A 176 -17.36 -1.03 0.96
N ASP A 177 -16.91 -0.87 2.21
CA ASP A 177 -15.70 -0.13 2.57
C ASP A 177 -14.48 -0.65 1.81
N GLY A 178 -14.30 -1.96 1.82
CA GLY A 178 -13.19 -2.61 1.13
C GLY A 178 -13.23 -2.42 -0.38
N LEU A 179 -14.42 -2.49 -0.98
CA LEU A 179 -14.62 -2.27 -2.41
C LEU A 179 -14.37 -0.81 -2.80
N LEU A 180 -14.91 0.14 -2.04
CA LEU A 180 -14.68 1.56 -2.30
C LEU A 180 -13.18 1.89 -2.26
N LEU A 181 -12.48 1.46 -1.22
CA LEU A 181 -11.04 1.68 -1.10
C LEU A 181 -10.27 0.99 -2.22
N TYR A 182 -10.65 -0.25 -2.57
CA TYR A 182 -10.01 -0.95 -3.69
C TYR A 182 -10.14 -0.18 -5.00
N PHE A 183 -11.33 0.27 -5.36
CA PHE A 183 -11.54 1.02 -6.60
C PHE A 183 -10.83 2.37 -6.59
N LEU A 184 -10.84 3.08 -5.46
CA LEU A 184 -10.12 4.34 -5.33
C LEU A 184 -8.61 4.14 -5.53
N PHE A 185 -7.99 3.23 -4.77
CA PHE A 185 -6.55 3.03 -4.83
C PHE A 185 -6.09 2.44 -6.16
N SER A 186 -6.84 1.51 -6.75
CA SER A 186 -6.48 0.92 -8.05
C SER A 186 -6.53 1.94 -9.21
N ARG A 187 -7.41 2.95 -9.14
CA ARG A 187 -7.43 4.06 -10.11
C ARG A 187 -6.16 4.88 -10.08
N GLU A 188 -5.64 5.09 -8.89
CA GLU A 188 -4.46 5.92 -8.64
C GLU A 188 -3.14 5.16 -8.83
N GLY A 189 -3.19 3.86 -9.16
CA GLY A 189 -2.02 3.02 -9.32
C GLY A 189 -1.43 2.53 -8.01
N ASP A 190 -2.16 2.68 -6.91
CA ASP A 190 -1.78 2.14 -5.61
C ASP A 190 -2.15 0.63 -5.55
N ILE A 191 -1.46 -0.13 -4.71
CA ILE A 191 -1.63 -1.59 -4.61
C ILE A 191 -2.27 -1.92 -3.26
N MET A 192 -3.46 -2.52 -3.28
CA MET A 192 -4.00 -3.15 -2.09
C MET A 192 -3.54 -4.60 -1.99
N ILE A 193 -3.00 -4.98 -0.84
CA ILE A 193 -2.43 -6.31 -0.62
C ILE A 193 -2.86 -6.89 0.72
N HIS A 194 -3.11 -8.20 0.72
CA HIS A 194 -3.35 -8.94 1.95
C HIS A 194 -2.02 -9.40 2.55
N GLY A 195 -1.67 -8.84 3.71
CA GLY A 195 -0.37 -9.08 4.32
C GLY A 195 -0.26 -8.60 5.75
N SER A 196 0.87 -8.90 6.37
CA SER A 196 1.25 -8.32 7.66
C SER A 196 2.39 -7.35 7.45
N GLY A 197 2.18 -6.09 7.81
CA GLY A 197 3.17 -5.04 7.75
C GLY A 197 3.75 -4.75 9.13
N VAL A 198 5.08 -4.66 9.23
CA VAL A 198 5.76 -4.28 10.46
C VAL A 198 6.81 -3.22 10.21
N SER A 199 7.05 -2.38 11.21
CA SER A 199 8.18 -1.45 11.25
C SER A 199 9.16 -1.92 12.31
N SER A 200 10.35 -2.32 11.88
CA SER A 200 11.43 -2.74 12.75
C SER A 200 12.65 -1.86 12.50
N HIS A 201 13.12 -1.13 13.52
CA HIS A 201 14.25 -0.19 13.41
C HIS A 201 14.08 0.79 12.24
N SER A 202 12.93 1.46 12.16
CA SER A 202 12.55 2.43 11.13
C SER A 202 12.50 1.87 9.70
N ARG A 203 12.39 0.54 9.53
CA ARG A 203 12.25 -0.13 8.23
C ARG A 203 10.93 -0.86 8.13
N GLY A 204 10.28 -0.71 6.98
CA GLY A 204 9.04 -1.39 6.67
C GLY A 204 9.27 -2.75 6.02
N TRP A 205 8.72 -3.78 6.63
CA TRP A 205 8.70 -5.14 6.08
C TRP A 205 7.26 -5.58 5.88
N LEU A 206 6.99 -6.04 4.68
CA LEU A 206 5.73 -6.67 4.33
C LEU A 206 5.89 -8.18 4.26
N PHE A 207 5.13 -8.90 5.06
CA PHE A 207 5.00 -10.35 4.99
C PHE A 207 3.73 -10.70 4.24
N SER A 208 3.86 -11.30 3.07
CA SER A 208 2.74 -11.69 2.22
C SER A 208 2.83 -13.15 1.80
N GLY A 209 1.70 -13.75 1.47
CA GLY A 209 1.60 -15.16 1.08
C GLY A 209 0.17 -15.65 1.17
N ARG A 210 -0.05 -16.89 0.78
CA ARG A 210 -1.36 -17.54 0.77
C ARG A 210 -2.00 -17.54 2.17
N SER A 211 -3.30 -17.76 2.23
CA SER A 211 -3.98 -18.01 3.52
C SER A 211 -3.28 -19.17 4.26
N GLY A 212 -3.12 -19.01 5.57
CA GLY A 212 -2.40 -19.99 6.40
C GLY A 212 -0.87 -19.96 6.29
N SER A 213 -0.25 -19.07 5.51
CA SER A 213 1.22 -18.99 5.39
C SER A 213 1.94 -18.43 6.62
N GLY A 214 1.20 -17.92 7.61
CA GLY A 214 1.77 -17.40 8.87
C GLY A 214 1.93 -15.89 8.93
N LYS A 215 1.21 -15.11 8.13
CA LYS A 215 1.24 -13.63 8.14
C LYS A 215 0.97 -13.07 9.54
N THR A 216 -0.16 -13.42 10.14
CA THR A 216 -0.52 -13.01 11.51
C THR A 216 0.49 -13.53 12.56
N THR A 217 1.08 -14.70 12.33
CA THR A 217 2.14 -15.22 13.20
C THR A 217 3.36 -14.32 13.19
N MET A 218 3.76 -13.86 11.98
CA MET A 218 4.87 -12.90 11.86
C MET A 218 4.55 -11.59 12.57
N ALA A 219 3.37 -11.00 12.35
CA ALA A 219 2.97 -9.79 13.06
C ALA A 219 3.08 -9.95 14.57
N ARG A 220 2.56 -11.06 15.14
CA ARG A 220 2.62 -11.36 16.58
C ARG A 220 4.03 -11.55 17.11
N ILE A 221 4.93 -12.16 16.33
CA ILE A 221 6.34 -12.33 16.74
C ILE A 221 7.02 -10.97 16.87
N PHE A 222 6.80 -10.09 15.89
CA PHE A 222 7.39 -8.75 15.90
C PHE A 222 6.78 -7.86 16.99
N ASP A 223 5.46 -7.90 17.17
CA ASP A 223 4.74 -7.17 18.22
C ASP A 223 5.25 -7.53 19.63
N ARG A 224 5.36 -8.83 19.93
CA ARG A 224 5.92 -9.32 21.21
C ARG A 224 7.35 -8.90 21.45
N ALA A 225 8.09 -8.62 20.41
CA ALA A 225 9.47 -8.13 20.49
C ALA A 225 9.57 -6.61 20.58
N GLY A 226 8.44 -5.90 20.64
CA GLY A 226 8.35 -4.45 20.75
C GLY A 226 8.51 -3.70 19.43
N ASP A 227 8.45 -4.39 18.29
CA ASP A 227 8.39 -3.74 16.97
C ASP A 227 6.96 -3.24 16.68
N ARG A 228 6.83 -2.19 15.88
CA ARG A 228 5.52 -1.62 15.56
C ARG A 228 4.85 -2.41 14.44
N VAL A 229 3.69 -2.99 14.71
CA VAL A 229 2.82 -3.57 13.68
C VAL A 229 2.07 -2.45 12.98
N ILE A 230 2.19 -2.37 11.66
CA ILE A 230 1.43 -1.43 10.83
C ILE A 230 0.00 -1.96 10.67
N HIS A 231 -0.13 -3.20 10.21
CA HIS A 231 -1.39 -3.95 10.16
C HIS A 231 -1.12 -5.42 9.85
N ASP A 232 -2.09 -6.31 10.11
CA ASP A 232 -1.96 -7.74 9.82
C ASP A 232 -3.10 -8.32 8.95
N ASP A 233 -3.72 -7.46 8.16
CA ASP A 233 -4.77 -7.86 7.23
C ASP A 233 -4.64 -7.11 5.88
N ARG A 234 -5.20 -5.93 5.77
CA ARG A 234 -5.32 -5.15 4.53
C ARG A 234 -4.41 -3.93 4.57
N LEU A 235 -3.49 -3.89 3.64
CA LEU A 235 -2.50 -2.83 3.50
C LEU A 235 -2.62 -2.16 2.12
N VAL A 236 -2.24 -0.90 2.06
CA VAL A 236 -2.07 -0.13 0.83
C VAL A 236 -0.60 0.18 0.64
N LEU A 237 -0.05 -0.19 -0.51
CA LEU A 237 1.28 0.21 -0.94
C LEU A 237 1.13 1.35 -1.94
N ARG A 238 1.68 2.49 -1.61
CA ARG A 238 1.56 3.71 -2.38
C ARG A 238 2.93 4.26 -2.76
N ARG A 239 3.03 4.76 -3.98
CA ARG A 239 4.23 5.46 -4.44
C ARG A 239 4.20 6.91 -3.96
N GLU A 240 5.14 7.29 -3.11
CA GLU A 240 5.32 8.65 -2.61
C GLU A 240 6.68 9.19 -3.07
N GLY A 241 6.66 10.03 -4.09
CA GLY A 241 7.88 10.48 -4.75
C GLY A 241 8.70 9.31 -5.31
N SER A 242 9.90 9.11 -4.80
CA SER A 242 10.78 8.01 -5.22
C SER A 242 10.64 6.73 -4.37
N ARG A 243 9.74 6.70 -3.40
CA ARG A 243 9.66 5.62 -2.40
C ARG A 243 8.29 4.96 -2.42
N TRP A 244 8.25 3.69 -2.05
CA TRP A 244 7.01 3.01 -1.71
C TRP A 244 6.78 3.09 -0.21
N VAL A 245 5.57 3.48 0.17
CA VAL A 245 5.12 3.59 1.55
C VAL A 245 3.97 2.61 1.76
N MET A 246 4.03 1.89 2.86
CA MET A 246 3.02 0.94 3.28
C MET A 246 2.13 1.60 4.33
N HIS A 247 0.82 1.61 4.09
CA HIS A 247 -0.20 2.16 4.97
C HIS A 247 -1.19 1.09 5.40
N ASN A 248 -1.75 1.23 6.59
CA ASN A 248 -2.92 0.46 6.97
C ASN A 248 -4.21 1.08 6.45
N THR A 249 -5.28 0.30 6.49
CA THR A 249 -6.67 0.73 6.27
C THR A 249 -7.51 0.41 7.50
N PRO A 250 -8.64 1.10 7.72
CA PRO A 250 -9.52 0.80 8.84
C PRO A 250 -10.21 -0.57 8.63
N VAL A 251 -9.81 -1.55 9.42
CA VAL A 251 -10.39 -2.91 9.45
C VAL A 251 -10.94 -3.22 10.84
N TYR A 252 -10.16 -2.91 11.87
CA TYR A 252 -10.51 -3.17 13.27
C TYR A 252 -10.89 -1.87 13.99
N ARG A 253 -11.70 -1.98 15.04
CA ARG A 253 -12.19 -0.82 15.81
C ARG A 253 -11.11 0.06 16.42
N ASN A 254 -9.95 -0.54 16.74
CA ASN A 254 -8.82 0.16 17.35
C ASN A 254 -7.73 0.53 16.34
N ASP A 255 -8.04 0.48 15.04
CA ASP A 255 -7.08 0.90 14.04
C ASP A 255 -6.86 2.41 14.10
N GLU A 256 -5.60 2.77 14.10
CA GLU A 256 -5.12 4.14 13.95
C GLU A 256 -4.31 4.23 12.67
N PRO A 257 -4.32 5.37 11.98
CA PRO A 257 -3.49 5.57 10.80
C PRO A 257 -2.02 5.30 11.10
N ARG A 258 -1.43 4.37 10.34
CA ARG A 258 -0.03 3.97 10.46
C ARG A 258 0.58 3.84 9.09
N SER A 259 1.81 4.31 8.97
CA SER A 259 2.57 4.15 7.75
C SER A 259 4.05 3.91 8.03
N VAL A 260 4.73 3.35 7.05
CA VAL A 260 6.19 3.20 7.06
C VAL A 260 6.69 3.05 5.63
N GLN A 261 7.88 3.59 5.34
CA GLN A 261 8.55 3.30 4.07
C GLN A 261 8.74 1.79 3.92
N LEU A 262 8.38 1.24 2.76
CA LEU A 262 8.52 -0.18 2.46
C LEU A 262 9.93 -0.48 1.94
N ASP A 263 10.68 -1.27 2.69
CA ASP A 263 12.06 -1.64 2.36
C ASP A 263 12.17 -3.07 1.83
N HIS A 264 11.27 -3.98 2.22
CA HIS A 264 11.34 -5.38 1.83
C HIS A 264 9.97 -6.07 1.82
N ILE A 265 9.74 -6.89 0.82
CA ILE A 265 8.59 -7.79 0.71
C ILE A 265 9.07 -9.23 0.92
N TRP A 266 8.58 -9.86 1.97
CA TRP A 266 8.84 -11.24 2.31
C TRP A 266 7.66 -12.11 1.90
N LEU A 267 7.86 -12.95 0.89
CA LEU A 267 6.87 -13.92 0.42
C LEU A 267 7.01 -15.19 1.25
N ILE A 268 6.17 -15.31 2.28
CA ILE A 268 6.35 -16.24 3.38
C ILE A 268 5.66 -17.60 3.16
N ARG A 269 6.30 -18.64 3.69
CA ARG A 269 5.74 -19.99 3.86
C ARG A 269 6.32 -20.64 5.11
N HIS A 270 5.58 -21.56 5.71
CA HIS A 270 6.12 -22.40 6.75
C HIS A 270 7.23 -23.29 6.23
N GLY A 271 8.23 -23.55 7.06
CA GLY A 271 9.35 -24.42 6.75
C GLY A 271 9.99 -25.04 8.00
N SER A 272 10.94 -25.92 7.79
CA SER A 272 11.73 -26.57 8.84
C SER A 272 12.96 -25.76 9.26
N ALA A 273 13.24 -24.67 8.56
CA ALA A 273 14.34 -23.75 8.86
C ALA A 273 14.04 -22.35 8.33
N ASN A 274 14.72 -21.35 8.91
CA ASN A 274 14.70 -19.97 8.41
C ASN A 274 15.65 -19.87 7.23
N VAL A 275 15.06 -19.78 6.01
CA VAL A 275 15.81 -19.68 4.76
C VAL A 275 15.17 -18.61 3.88
N SER A 276 15.97 -17.70 3.35
CA SER A 276 15.51 -16.68 2.42
C SER A 276 16.26 -16.73 1.09
N GLU A 277 15.53 -16.49 0.01
CA GLU A 277 16.06 -16.45 -1.35
C GLU A 277 15.53 -15.18 -2.05
N PRO A 278 16.42 -14.36 -2.64
CA PRO A 278 15.97 -13.19 -3.38
C PRO A 278 15.14 -13.60 -4.60
N VAL A 279 14.15 -12.77 -4.94
CA VAL A 279 13.30 -12.92 -6.13
C VAL A 279 13.31 -11.61 -6.89
N ALA A 280 13.45 -11.65 -8.22
CA ALA A 280 13.51 -10.46 -9.04
C ALA A 280 12.78 -10.63 -10.38
N GLY A 281 12.61 -9.52 -11.11
CA GLY A 281 12.04 -9.51 -12.45
C GLY A 281 10.59 -10.04 -12.48
N ALA A 282 10.23 -10.69 -13.57
CA ALA A 282 8.88 -11.19 -13.81
C ALA A 282 8.36 -12.14 -12.71
N GLU A 283 9.26 -12.88 -12.07
CA GLU A 283 8.87 -13.77 -10.98
C GLU A 283 8.42 -12.99 -9.74
N ALA A 284 9.14 -11.93 -9.36
CA ALA A 284 8.74 -11.06 -8.26
C ALA A 284 7.38 -10.40 -8.54
N VAL A 285 7.20 -9.88 -9.75
CA VAL A 285 5.93 -9.28 -10.19
C VAL A 285 4.79 -10.28 -10.08
N ALA A 286 4.95 -11.49 -10.62
CA ALA A 286 3.92 -12.53 -10.57
C ALA A 286 3.56 -12.91 -9.13
N MET A 287 4.55 -13.00 -8.25
CA MET A 287 4.32 -13.34 -6.85
C MET A 287 3.66 -12.20 -6.07
N ILE A 288 3.98 -10.93 -6.35
CA ILE A 288 3.29 -9.77 -5.79
C ILE A 288 1.83 -9.79 -6.24
N LEU A 289 1.57 -9.89 -7.55
CA LEU A 289 0.23 -9.92 -8.11
C LEU A 289 -0.63 -11.06 -7.54
N ALA A 290 -0.04 -12.23 -7.29
CA ALA A 290 -0.76 -13.37 -6.70
C ALA A 290 -1.25 -13.11 -5.26
N ASN A 291 -0.74 -12.09 -4.59
CA ASN A 291 -1.11 -11.72 -3.21
C ASN A 291 -1.83 -10.36 -3.12
N CYS A 292 -1.94 -9.63 -4.24
CA CYS A 292 -2.72 -8.40 -4.29
C CYS A 292 -4.22 -8.68 -4.24
N ILE A 293 -4.97 -7.78 -3.65
CA ILE A 293 -6.41 -7.70 -3.84
C ILE A 293 -6.62 -7.19 -5.26
N GLN A 294 -7.20 -8.00 -6.13
CA GLN A 294 -7.33 -7.69 -7.54
C GLN A 294 -8.69 -8.12 -8.10
N GLN A 295 -9.12 -7.39 -9.12
CA GLN A 295 -10.37 -7.64 -9.82
C GLN A 295 -10.06 -7.81 -11.30
N ASN A 296 -10.11 -9.05 -11.79
CA ASN A 296 -9.56 -9.42 -13.10
C ASN A 296 -10.49 -9.12 -14.30
N TRP A 297 -11.72 -8.64 -14.07
CA TRP A 297 -12.65 -8.31 -15.14
C TRP A 297 -12.36 -6.96 -15.81
N ASP A 298 -11.68 -6.04 -15.12
CA ASP A 298 -11.26 -4.75 -15.66
C ASP A 298 -9.82 -4.82 -16.18
N ARG A 299 -9.69 -4.84 -17.51
CA ARG A 299 -8.38 -4.93 -18.17
C ARG A 299 -7.48 -3.71 -17.89
N GLU A 300 -8.07 -2.53 -17.78
CA GLU A 300 -7.28 -1.31 -17.51
C GLU A 300 -6.78 -1.30 -16.07
N ALA A 301 -7.64 -1.64 -15.11
CA ALA A 301 -7.22 -1.80 -13.72
C ALA A 301 -6.16 -2.89 -13.57
N ALA A 302 -6.31 -4.03 -14.24
CA ALA A 302 -5.30 -5.09 -14.24
C ALA A 302 -3.97 -4.63 -14.84
N ALA A 303 -4.00 -3.84 -15.92
CA ALA A 303 -2.78 -3.29 -16.53
C ALA A 303 -2.09 -2.26 -15.62
N ARG A 304 -2.86 -1.37 -14.96
CA ARG A 304 -2.31 -0.42 -13.97
C ARG A 304 -1.68 -1.16 -12.79
N LEU A 305 -2.35 -2.18 -12.25
CA LEU A 305 -1.83 -2.99 -11.15
C LEU A 305 -0.54 -3.72 -11.55
N ALA A 306 -0.49 -4.27 -12.76
CA ALA A 306 0.71 -4.93 -13.28
C ALA A 306 1.89 -3.95 -13.42
N ALA A 307 1.66 -2.74 -13.93
CA ALA A 307 2.67 -1.70 -14.02
C ALA A 307 3.16 -1.23 -12.64
N ALA A 308 2.25 -1.07 -11.67
CA ALA A 308 2.61 -0.73 -10.30
C ALA A 308 3.41 -1.85 -9.62
N ALA A 309 3.04 -3.11 -9.83
CA ALA A 309 3.78 -4.26 -9.31
C ALA A 309 5.18 -4.40 -9.93
N ASP A 310 5.35 -4.03 -11.20
CA ASP A 310 6.66 -4.01 -11.88
C ASP A 310 7.57 -2.92 -11.29
N ASP A 311 7.06 -1.69 -11.12
CA ASP A 311 7.80 -0.60 -10.46
C ASP A 311 8.15 -0.95 -9.00
N LEU A 312 7.22 -1.56 -8.27
CA LEU A 312 7.44 -2.03 -6.91
C LEU A 312 8.55 -3.08 -6.85
N ALA A 313 8.50 -4.10 -7.70
CA ALA A 313 9.51 -5.16 -7.78
C ALA A 313 10.89 -4.66 -8.24
N ALA A 314 10.92 -3.57 -9.02
CA ALA A 314 12.15 -2.94 -9.47
C ALA A 314 12.83 -2.07 -8.39
N THR A 315 12.07 -1.58 -7.41
CA THR A 315 12.54 -0.58 -6.45
C THR A 315 12.59 -1.09 -5.01
N VAL A 316 11.76 -2.07 -4.66
CA VAL A 316 11.69 -2.70 -3.34
C VAL A 316 12.21 -4.13 -3.43
N ARG A 317 12.98 -4.56 -2.44
CA ARG A 317 13.48 -5.92 -2.39
C ARG A 317 12.35 -6.92 -2.19
N VAL A 318 12.42 -8.01 -2.92
CA VAL A 318 11.48 -9.13 -2.79
C VAL A 318 12.26 -10.40 -2.52
N SER A 319 11.83 -11.18 -1.54
CA SER A 319 12.44 -12.47 -1.23
C SER A 319 11.39 -13.50 -0.85
N ARG A 320 11.60 -14.74 -1.23
CA ARG A 320 10.93 -15.87 -0.59
C ARG A 320 11.50 -16.09 0.80
N LEU A 321 10.65 -16.44 1.74
CA LEU A 321 11.05 -16.74 3.11
C LEU A 321 10.34 -18.00 3.57
N SER A 322 11.12 -19.04 3.81
CA SER A 322 10.71 -20.20 4.59
C SER A 322 11.08 -19.95 6.05
N PHE A 323 10.17 -20.12 6.99
CA PHE A 323 10.43 -19.76 8.37
C PHE A 323 9.85 -20.74 9.40
N LEU A 324 10.52 -20.81 10.55
CA LEU A 324 10.02 -21.41 11.77
C LEU A 324 9.20 -20.35 12.54
N PRO A 325 8.01 -20.67 13.04
CA PRO A 325 7.13 -19.73 13.73
C PRO A 325 7.57 -19.45 15.18
N ASP A 326 8.84 -19.09 15.38
CA ASP A 326 9.43 -18.74 16.66
C ASP A 326 10.17 -17.39 16.61
N GLY A 327 10.67 -16.91 17.75
CA GLY A 327 11.38 -15.64 17.86
C GLY A 327 12.68 -15.57 17.07
N GLY A 328 13.29 -16.69 16.74
CA GLY A 328 14.56 -16.76 16.00
C GLY A 328 14.46 -16.21 14.58
N ILE A 329 13.25 -16.18 14.00
CA ILE A 329 13.04 -15.58 12.67
C ILE A 329 13.37 -14.07 12.67
N ARG A 330 13.05 -13.35 13.74
CA ARG A 330 13.35 -11.93 13.84
C ARG A 330 14.85 -11.67 13.79
N ASP A 331 15.63 -12.42 14.54
CA ASP A 331 17.09 -12.32 14.57
C ASP A 331 17.69 -12.74 13.23
N TYR A 332 17.18 -13.81 12.63
CA TYR A 332 17.56 -14.23 11.28
C TYR A 332 17.38 -13.13 10.25
N LEU A 333 16.25 -12.45 10.22
CA LEU A 333 15.97 -11.36 9.27
C LEU A 333 16.83 -10.12 9.56
N ARG A 334 17.18 -9.86 10.80
CA ARG A 334 18.08 -8.75 11.18
C ARG A 334 19.51 -9.02 10.73
N LEU A 335 20.04 -10.21 11.02
CA LEU A 335 21.41 -10.60 10.66
C LEU A 335 21.63 -10.67 9.15
N ARG A 336 20.67 -11.24 8.40
CA ARG A 336 20.74 -11.33 6.93
C ARG A 336 20.86 -9.97 6.25
N LYS A 337 20.40 -8.94 6.90
CA LYS A 337 20.50 -7.57 6.44
C LYS A 337 21.92 -7.03 6.53
N GLU A 338 22.64 -7.40 7.58
CA GLU A 338 24.01 -6.94 7.82
C GLU A 338 25.02 -7.70 6.96
N GLU A 339 24.82 -8.99 6.76
CA GLU A 339 25.75 -9.85 6.01
C GLU A 339 25.60 -9.75 4.48
N GLY A 340 24.37 -9.60 3.95
CA GLY A 340 24.13 -9.74 2.50
C GLY A 340 24.50 -8.52 1.65
N PHE A 341 24.60 -7.32 2.23
CA PHE A 341 24.79 -6.07 1.49
C PHE A 341 26.16 -5.43 1.71
N SER A 342 26.67 -5.45 2.93
CA SER A 342 27.97 -4.85 3.23
C SER A 342 29.09 -5.72 2.67
N LEU A 343 29.09 -7.01 2.96
CA LEU A 343 30.13 -7.94 2.52
C LEU A 343 30.23 -8.08 0.99
N ALA A 344 29.11 -8.18 0.29
CA ALA A 344 29.13 -8.26 -1.18
C ALA A 344 29.60 -6.96 -1.81
N ALA A 345 29.09 -5.81 -1.37
CA ALA A 345 29.48 -4.52 -1.90
C ALA A 345 30.94 -4.16 -1.52
N ASP A 346 31.38 -4.49 -0.30
CA ASP A 346 32.74 -4.26 0.15
C ASP A 346 33.73 -5.18 -0.58
N ALA A 347 33.38 -6.47 -0.78
CA ALA A 347 34.18 -7.39 -1.58
C ALA A 347 34.28 -6.96 -3.05
N VAL A 348 33.17 -6.51 -3.64
CA VAL A 348 33.15 -5.95 -5.00
C VAL A 348 34.02 -4.69 -5.07
N THR A 349 33.92 -3.78 -4.09
CA THR A 349 34.74 -2.56 -4.04
C THR A 349 36.21 -2.92 -3.93
N ALA A 350 36.61 -3.83 -3.05
CA ALA A 350 37.98 -4.27 -2.89
C ALA A 350 38.56 -4.87 -4.18
N LEU A 351 37.80 -5.71 -4.89
CA LEU A 351 38.22 -6.29 -6.16
C LEU A 351 38.38 -5.23 -7.26
N LEU A 352 37.51 -4.22 -7.30
CA LEU A 352 37.63 -3.08 -8.22
C LEU A 352 38.85 -2.21 -7.90
N GLU A 353 39.14 -1.98 -6.61
CA GLU A 353 40.35 -1.26 -6.15
C GLU A 353 41.64 -2.01 -6.48
N GLU A 354 41.60 -3.35 -6.50
CA GLU A 354 42.69 -4.21 -6.99
C GLU A 354 42.83 -4.22 -8.53
N GLY A 355 42.01 -3.45 -9.24
CA GLY A 355 42.06 -3.38 -10.70
C GLY A 355 41.38 -4.54 -11.44
N LYS A 356 40.59 -5.35 -10.73
CA LYS A 356 39.88 -6.50 -11.32
C LYS A 356 38.52 -6.11 -11.89
N ASN A 357 38.17 -6.73 -13.02
CA ASN A 357 36.83 -6.64 -13.56
C ASN A 357 35.92 -7.66 -12.87
N ILE A 358 34.65 -7.26 -12.66
CA ILE A 358 33.63 -8.09 -12.01
C ILE A 358 32.46 -8.23 -12.95
N THR A 359 31.98 -9.46 -13.11
CA THR A 359 30.74 -9.73 -13.84
C THR A 359 29.58 -9.81 -12.85
N VAL A 360 28.55 -9.00 -13.06
CA VAL A 360 27.33 -8.98 -12.25
C VAL A 360 26.12 -9.20 -13.15
N THR A 361 25.08 -9.81 -12.61
CA THR A 361 23.80 -9.89 -13.30
C THR A 361 22.98 -8.64 -12.99
N ALA A 362 22.58 -7.92 -14.01
CA ALA A 362 21.75 -6.73 -13.86
C ALA A 362 20.36 -7.10 -13.32
N GLY A 363 19.94 -6.44 -12.24
CA GLY A 363 18.58 -6.50 -11.73
C GLY A 363 17.89 -5.14 -11.95
N GLY A 364 16.61 -5.14 -12.25
CA GLY A 364 15.84 -3.91 -12.42
C GLY A 364 15.86 -3.32 -13.84
N TYR A 365 14.98 -2.35 -14.07
CA TYR A 365 14.68 -1.79 -15.40
C TYR A 365 15.23 -0.37 -15.60
N SER A 366 15.98 0.19 -14.65
CA SER A 366 16.45 1.59 -14.69
C SER A 366 17.31 1.92 -15.91
N MET A 367 17.91 0.92 -16.55
CA MET A 367 18.75 1.04 -17.74
C MET A 367 18.13 0.45 -19.01
N TRP A 368 16.88 -0.01 -18.93
CA TRP A 368 16.16 -0.55 -20.10
C TRP A 368 15.98 0.54 -21.19
N PRO A 369 16.07 0.23 -22.50
CA PRO A 369 16.34 -1.09 -23.10
C PRO A 369 17.83 -1.43 -23.25
N ALA A 370 18.76 -0.56 -22.82
CA ALA A 370 20.20 -0.72 -23.03
C ALA A 370 20.82 -1.87 -22.21
N ILE A 371 20.33 -2.06 -20.98
CA ILE A 371 20.65 -3.18 -20.11
C ILE A 371 19.34 -3.73 -19.60
N ARG A 372 19.10 -5.02 -19.84
CA ARG A 372 17.89 -5.72 -19.45
C ARG A 372 18.11 -6.47 -18.12
N PRO A 373 17.06 -6.67 -17.30
CA PRO A 373 17.15 -7.60 -16.19
C PRO A 373 17.60 -8.98 -16.66
N GLY A 374 18.59 -9.55 -15.97
CA GLY A 374 19.20 -10.81 -16.35
C GLY A 374 20.43 -10.68 -17.25
N ASP A 375 20.72 -9.52 -17.82
CA ASP A 375 21.94 -9.31 -18.61
C ASP A 375 23.17 -9.38 -17.71
N SER A 376 24.23 -10.01 -18.22
CA SER A 376 25.55 -10.01 -17.58
C SER A 376 26.30 -8.73 -17.93
N VAL A 377 26.64 -7.94 -16.91
CA VAL A 377 27.34 -6.67 -17.05
C VAL A 377 28.72 -6.80 -16.42
N VAL A 378 29.75 -6.40 -17.16
CA VAL A 378 31.12 -6.33 -16.64
C VAL A 378 31.38 -4.93 -16.10
N ILE A 379 31.67 -4.83 -14.80
CA ILE A 379 32.05 -3.60 -14.11
C ILE A 379 33.57 -3.63 -13.97
N GLY A 380 34.24 -2.61 -14.50
CA GLY A 380 35.66 -2.41 -14.33
C GLY A 380 35.99 -1.30 -13.35
N PRO A 381 37.24 -1.24 -12.87
CA PRO A 381 37.70 -0.15 -12.01
C PRO A 381 37.61 1.20 -12.72
N TRP A 382 37.32 2.24 -11.96
CA TRP A 382 37.33 3.60 -12.49
C TRP A 382 38.79 4.09 -12.63
N SER A 383 39.24 4.29 -13.84
CA SER A 383 40.53 4.91 -14.12
C SER A 383 40.35 6.43 -14.12
N SER A 384 40.93 7.14 -13.18
CA SER A 384 40.93 8.57 -12.92
C SER A 384 40.43 9.50 -14.03
N GLY A 385 39.51 10.41 -13.70
CA GLY A 385 38.94 11.45 -14.58
C GLY A 385 37.44 11.64 -14.34
N ALA A 386 36.86 12.69 -14.92
CA ALA A 386 35.41 12.91 -14.86
C ALA A 386 34.69 11.93 -15.81
N ALA A 387 33.56 11.40 -15.35
CA ALA A 387 32.70 10.57 -16.19
C ALA A 387 32.17 11.37 -17.39
N ALA A 388 32.24 10.84 -18.60
CA ALA A 388 31.74 11.49 -19.80
C ALA A 388 30.23 11.23 -20.00
N ALA A 389 29.53 12.19 -20.59
CA ALA A 389 28.13 12.00 -20.96
C ALA A 389 27.99 10.79 -21.91
N GLY A 390 26.98 9.95 -21.63
CA GLY A 390 26.72 8.70 -22.36
C GLY A 390 27.35 7.45 -21.75
N GLN A 391 28.34 7.57 -20.89
CA GLN A 391 28.93 6.43 -20.18
C GLN A 391 27.96 5.84 -19.17
N VAL A 392 28.01 4.52 -18.99
CA VAL A 392 27.33 3.82 -17.91
C VAL A 392 28.30 3.61 -16.76
N VAL A 393 27.94 4.08 -15.59
CA VAL A 393 28.75 3.99 -14.37
C VAL A 393 28.02 3.16 -13.32
N ALA A 394 28.78 2.41 -12.53
CA ALA A 394 28.29 1.75 -11.35
C ALA A 394 28.55 2.66 -10.14
N LEU A 395 27.51 3.09 -9.48
CA LEU A 395 27.56 3.92 -8.28
C LEU A 395 27.28 3.07 -7.06
N ARG A 396 28.10 3.17 -6.03
CA ARG A 396 27.81 2.56 -4.73
C ARG A 396 26.73 3.40 -4.03
N ARG A 397 25.60 2.76 -3.69
CA ARG A 397 24.50 3.39 -3.00
C ARG A 397 23.85 2.39 -2.04
N ASP A 398 23.63 2.81 -0.80
CA ASP A 398 22.87 2.03 0.23
C ASP A 398 23.34 0.58 0.39
N GLY A 399 24.67 0.33 0.32
CA GLY A 399 25.28 -1.00 0.46
C GLY A 399 25.24 -1.89 -0.79
N GLY A 400 24.83 -1.35 -1.95
CA GLY A 400 24.84 -2.04 -3.24
C GLY A 400 25.45 -1.20 -4.36
N PHE A 401 25.32 -1.68 -5.59
CA PHE A 401 25.70 -0.93 -6.79
C PHE A 401 24.48 -0.66 -7.65
N VAL A 402 24.38 0.57 -8.17
CA VAL A 402 23.35 0.97 -9.12
C VAL A 402 24.01 1.42 -10.41
N LEU A 403 23.51 0.90 -11.54
CA LEU A 403 24.01 1.29 -12.86
C LEU A 403 23.21 2.51 -13.36
N HIS A 404 23.89 3.58 -13.75
CA HIS A 404 23.27 4.74 -14.35
C HIS A 404 24.07 5.23 -15.56
N ARG A 405 23.34 5.79 -16.53
CA ARG A 405 23.96 6.51 -17.65
C ARG A 405 24.20 7.95 -17.27
N VAL A 406 25.43 8.42 -17.45
CA VAL A 406 25.76 9.85 -17.25
C VAL A 406 25.07 10.67 -18.33
N THR A 407 24.16 11.54 -17.94
CA THR A 407 23.41 12.40 -18.88
C THR A 407 24.07 13.77 -19.05
N ARG A 408 24.73 14.26 -18.01
CA ARG A 408 25.43 15.54 -18.02
C ARG A 408 26.58 15.53 -17.00
N VAL A 409 27.68 16.16 -17.38
CA VAL A 409 28.80 16.49 -16.47
C VAL A 409 28.73 17.99 -16.21
N MET A 410 28.71 18.41 -14.95
CA MET A 410 28.75 19.81 -14.56
C MET A 410 30.20 20.26 -14.37
#